data_c92b70d8a0d5cc212cb8ef71c0cda266
#
_entry.id   c92b70d8a0d5cc212cb8ef71c0cda266
#
_cell.length_a   1.000
_cell.length_b   1.000
_cell.length_c   1.000
_cell.angle_alpha   90.00
_cell.angle_beta   90.00
_cell.angle_gamma   90.00
#
_symmetry.space_group_name_H-M   'P 1'
#
loop_
_entity.id
_entity.type
_entity.pdbx_description
1 polymer ?
#
loop_
_entity_poly.entity_id
_entity_poly.type
_entity_poly.pdbx_seq_one_letter_code
_entity_poly.pdbx_strand_id
1 'polypeptide(L)'
;MVIGHFPRVERIAEHAQLTVLERNCRDEWDTPDPACEYVIPEADYVFMTGVTLINKTATRLLRLAQEAQAHTVMVGPSAVMAPALFARGVEAIAGSIVADPEATRFAVKSGAGKLFGSALQMCVLEAPDAHTTRKRTAGEA
;
A
#
# COMPACT_ATOMS: atom_id res chain seq x y z
N MET A 1 -3.56 9.12 2.19
CA MET A 1 -2.27 8.87 2.88
C MET A 1 -1.48 7.76 2.20
N VAL A 2 -0.15 7.83 2.23
CA VAL A 2 0.77 6.81 1.70
C VAL A 2 1.77 6.42 2.79
N ILE A 3 2.03 5.12 2.97
CA ILE A 3 3.00 4.59 3.93
C ILE A 3 4.14 3.93 3.17
N GLY A 4 5.32 4.55 3.23
CA GLY A 4 6.48 4.28 2.39
C GLY A 4 6.51 5.18 1.15
N HIS A 5 7.69 5.42 0.63
CA HIS A 5 7.88 6.32 -0.50
C HIS A 5 7.76 5.57 -1.83
N PHE A 6 6.76 5.90 -2.64
CA PHE A 6 6.55 5.33 -3.96
C PHE A 6 7.01 6.30 -5.06
N PRO A 7 7.48 5.79 -6.21
CA PRO A 7 7.81 6.65 -7.36
C PRO A 7 6.60 7.48 -7.81
N ARG A 8 6.79 8.77 -7.99
CA ARG A 8 5.79 9.73 -8.43
C ARG A 8 4.61 9.89 -7.45
N VAL A 9 4.87 9.73 -6.16
CA VAL A 9 3.86 9.92 -5.11
C VAL A 9 3.26 11.33 -5.15
N GLU A 10 4.03 12.34 -5.58
CA GLU A 10 3.64 13.72 -5.75
C GLU A 10 2.42 13.91 -6.67
N ARG A 11 2.23 13.02 -7.64
CA ARG A 11 1.06 13.04 -8.52
C ARG A 11 -0.27 12.80 -7.79
N ILE A 12 -0.22 12.16 -6.62
CA ILE A 12 -1.40 11.99 -5.78
C ILE A 12 -1.83 13.34 -5.21
N ALA A 13 -0.87 14.23 -4.90
CA ALA A 13 -1.15 15.56 -4.36
C ALA A 13 -1.90 16.47 -5.36
N GLU A 14 -1.85 16.16 -6.66
CA GLU A 14 -2.63 16.87 -7.68
C GLU A 14 -4.15 16.63 -7.53
N HIS A 15 -4.56 15.54 -6.85
CA HIS A 15 -5.94 15.07 -6.79
C HIS A 15 -6.48 14.88 -5.38
N ALA A 16 -5.61 14.85 -4.36
CA ALA A 16 -5.97 14.58 -2.98
C ALA A 16 -4.99 15.22 -2.00
N GLN A 17 -5.44 15.45 -0.77
CA GLN A 17 -4.54 15.83 0.31
C GLN A 17 -3.59 14.65 0.62
N LEU A 18 -2.30 14.86 0.34
CA LEU A 18 -1.26 13.85 0.49
C LEU A 18 -0.52 14.02 1.81
N THR A 19 -0.37 12.92 2.53
CA THR A 19 0.58 12.75 3.62
C THR A 19 1.35 11.46 3.37
N VAL A 20 2.67 11.50 3.45
CA VAL A 20 3.55 10.33 3.30
C VAL A 20 4.18 10.02 4.64
N LEU A 21 3.92 8.83 5.18
CA LEU A 21 4.64 8.32 6.36
C LEU A 21 5.92 7.61 5.92
N GLU A 22 7.06 8.13 6.34
CA GLU A 22 8.36 7.61 5.97
C GLU A 22 9.33 7.58 7.19
N ARG A 23 10.21 6.59 7.23
CA ARG A 23 11.22 6.48 8.29
C ARG A 23 12.41 7.40 8.07
N ASN A 24 12.79 7.58 6.81
CA ASN A 24 13.88 8.44 6.40
C ASN A 24 13.31 9.58 5.56
N CYS A 25 12.70 10.56 6.22
CA CYS A 25 12.13 11.73 5.56
C CYS A 25 13.19 12.43 4.69
N ARG A 26 12.83 12.70 3.42
CA ARG A 26 13.69 13.34 2.42
C ARG A 26 12.99 14.44 1.67
N ASP A 27 11.67 14.37 1.60
CA ASP A 27 10.83 15.29 0.84
C ASP A 27 9.88 16.08 1.75
N GLU A 28 9.37 17.18 1.26
CA GLU A 28 8.42 18.04 1.99
C GLU A 28 7.09 17.34 2.36
N TRP A 29 6.73 16.27 1.64
CA TRP A 29 5.54 15.45 1.91
C TRP A 29 5.74 14.44 3.03
N ASP A 30 6.99 14.23 3.43
CA ASP A 30 7.33 13.17 4.35
C ASP A 30 7.03 13.56 5.80
N THR A 31 6.29 12.70 6.46
CA THR A 31 5.98 12.78 7.88
C THR A 31 6.65 11.59 8.59
N PRO A 32 7.32 11.80 9.71
CA PRO A 32 8.00 10.72 10.43
C PRO A 32 7.05 9.59 10.84
N ASP A 33 7.47 8.33 10.66
CA ASP A 33 6.71 7.10 10.98
C ASP A 33 6.03 7.12 12.38
N PRO A 34 6.62 7.69 13.47
CA PRO A 34 5.96 7.79 14.76
C PRO A 34 4.70 8.65 14.78
N ALA A 35 4.52 9.56 13.81
CA ALA A 35 3.32 10.39 13.70
C ALA A 35 2.07 9.63 13.22
N CYS A 36 2.21 8.34 12.88
CA CYS A 36 1.10 7.52 12.38
C CYS A 36 -0.15 7.54 13.27
N GLU A 37 0.00 7.66 14.61
CA GLU A 37 -1.10 7.74 15.56
C GLU A 37 -1.97 9.01 15.38
N TYR A 38 -1.39 10.06 14.80
CA TYR A 38 -2.06 11.35 14.61
C TYR A 38 -2.61 11.51 13.20
N VAL A 39 -1.90 10.97 12.20
CA VAL A 39 -2.24 11.26 10.80
C VAL A 39 -3.10 10.17 10.14
N ILE A 40 -3.01 8.90 10.58
CA ILE A 40 -3.86 7.83 10.04
C ILE A 40 -5.35 8.04 10.38
N PRO A 41 -5.73 8.52 11.59
CA PRO A 41 -7.13 8.75 11.92
C PRO A 41 -7.87 9.76 11.01
N GLU A 42 -7.13 10.62 10.32
CA GLU A 42 -7.68 11.62 9.39
C GLU A 42 -7.73 11.13 7.93
N ALA A 43 -7.25 9.92 7.66
CA ALA A 43 -7.12 9.42 6.30
C ALA A 43 -8.39 8.73 5.80
N ASP A 44 -8.86 9.09 4.62
CA ASP A 44 -9.89 8.33 3.89
C ASP A 44 -9.31 7.09 3.19
N TYR A 45 -8.08 7.20 2.70
CA TYR A 45 -7.36 6.15 1.98
C TYR A 45 -5.96 5.95 2.55
N VAL A 46 -5.57 4.70 2.77
CA VAL A 46 -4.24 4.31 3.22
C VAL A 46 -3.62 3.36 2.20
N PHE A 47 -2.65 3.86 1.44
CA PHE A 47 -1.82 3.04 0.57
C PHE A 47 -0.54 2.67 1.31
N MET A 48 -0.30 1.38 1.55
CA MET A 48 0.84 0.94 2.34
C MET A 48 1.74 -0.02 1.57
N THR A 49 3.04 0.13 1.74
CA THR A 49 4.02 -0.80 1.18
C THR A 49 3.98 -2.16 1.89
N GLY A 50 4.16 -3.25 1.14
CA GLY A 50 4.33 -4.59 1.71
C GLY A 50 5.58 -4.72 2.62
N VAL A 51 6.53 -3.79 2.56
CA VAL A 51 7.69 -3.72 3.47
C VAL A 51 7.26 -3.60 4.94
N THR A 52 6.06 -3.06 5.21
CA THR A 52 5.48 -3.00 6.56
C THR A 52 5.28 -4.37 7.21
N LEU A 53 5.12 -5.43 6.41
CA LEU A 53 5.10 -6.82 6.90
C LEU A 53 6.50 -7.26 7.35
N ILE A 54 7.53 -6.90 6.59
CA ILE A 54 8.93 -7.27 6.86
C ILE A 54 9.43 -6.57 8.14
N ASN A 55 9.16 -5.28 8.27
CA ASN A 55 9.59 -4.47 9.42
C ASN A 55 8.63 -4.57 10.62
N LYS A 56 7.55 -5.39 10.51
CA LYS A 56 6.58 -5.72 11.56
C LYS A 56 5.71 -4.55 12.04
N THR A 57 5.58 -3.49 11.25
CA THR A 57 4.70 -2.35 11.58
C THR A 57 3.26 -2.53 11.07
N ALA A 58 3.05 -3.44 10.10
CA ALA A 58 1.76 -3.62 9.43
C ALA A 58 0.59 -3.80 10.41
N THR A 59 0.75 -4.60 11.47
CA THR A 59 -0.34 -4.87 12.43
C THR A 59 -0.83 -3.59 13.11
N ARG A 60 0.08 -2.72 13.53
CA ARG A 60 -0.27 -1.44 14.17
C ARG A 60 -0.94 -0.49 13.18
N LEU A 61 -0.35 -0.35 12.00
CA LEU A 61 -0.84 0.56 10.97
C LEU A 61 -2.22 0.14 10.45
N LEU A 62 -2.44 -1.15 10.25
CA LEU A 62 -3.75 -1.69 9.84
C LEU A 62 -4.82 -1.47 10.92
N ARG A 63 -4.46 -1.63 12.20
CA ARG A 63 -5.39 -1.35 13.29
C ARG A 63 -5.83 0.12 13.28
N LEU A 64 -4.89 1.05 13.15
CA LEU A 64 -5.21 2.49 13.07
C LEU A 64 -6.09 2.81 11.85
N ALA A 65 -5.79 2.23 10.70
CA ALA A 65 -6.58 2.41 9.49
C ALA A 65 -8.01 1.85 9.63
N GLN A 66 -8.16 0.69 10.28
CA GLN A 66 -9.48 0.11 10.58
C GLN A 66 -10.28 0.98 11.55
N GLU A 67 -9.66 1.48 12.62
CA GLU A 67 -10.30 2.39 13.57
C GLU A 67 -10.76 3.69 12.90
N ALA A 68 -9.99 4.19 11.94
CA ALA A 68 -10.33 5.34 11.10
C ALA A 68 -11.37 5.02 10.01
N GLN A 69 -11.72 3.74 9.80
CA GLN A 69 -12.54 3.29 8.67
C GLN A 69 -11.95 3.69 7.30
N ALA A 70 -10.62 3.84 7.24
CA ALA A 70 -9.91 4.20 6.03
C ALA A 70 -9.86 3.04 5.04
N HIS A 71 -10.01 3.34 3.74
CA HIS A 71 -9.82 2.35 2.68
C HIS A 71 -8.35 1.97 2.56
N THR A 72 -8.03 0.71 2.86
CA THR A 72 -6.64 0.27 2.93
C THR A 72 -6.25 -0.61 1.75
N VAL A 73 -5.20 -0.19 1.04
CA VAL A 73 -4.62 -0.91 -0.08
C VAL A 73 -3.15 -1.21 0.20
N MET A 74 -2.76 -2.48 0.14
CA MET A 74 -1.34 -2.85 0.19
C MET A 74 -0.75 -2.85 -1.21
N VAL A 75 0.35 -2.11 -1.44
CA VAL A 75 0.86 -1.80 -2.78
C VAL A 75 2.33 -2.16 -2.92
N GLY A 76 2.70 -2.55 -4.12
CA GLY A 76 4.09 -2.71 -4.56
C GLY A 76 4.54 -4.18 -4.66
N PRO A 77 5.74 -4.41 -5.22
CA PRO A 77 6.25 -5.76 -5.45
C PRO A 77 6.54 -6.55 -4.16
N SER A 78 6.64 -5.86 -3.03
CA SER A 78 6.75 -6.47 -1.70
C SER A 78 5.41 -6.85 -1.08
N ALA A 79 4.28 -6.47 -1.70
CA ALA A 79 2.96 -6.86 -1.24
C ALA A 79 2.74 -8.36 -1.46
N VAL A 80 2.44 -9.07 -0.39
CA VAL A 80 2.17 -10.52 -0.44
C VAL A 80 0.74 -10.74 -0.91
N MET A 81 0.55 -11.48 -2.01
CA MET A 81 -0.76 -11.79 -2.59
C MET A 81 -1.49 -12.87 -1.75
N ALA A 82 -1.76 -12.55 -0.49
CA ALA A 82 -2.34 -13.48 0.48
C ALA A 82 -3.73 -13.01 0.96
N PRO A 83 -4.80 -13.78 0.71
CA PRO A 83 -6.15 -13.44 1.17
C PRO A 83 -6.28 -13.25 2.69
N ALA A 84 -5.36 -13.82 3.49
CA ALA A 84 -5.31 -13.63 4.93
C ALA A 84 -5.16 -12.15 5.36
N LEU A 85 -4.68 -11.27 4.47
CA LEU A 85 -4.58 -9.83 4.74
C LEU A 85 -5.96 -9.16 4.76
N PHE A 86 -6.95 -9.70 4.06
CA PHE A 86 -8.31 -9.17 4.10
C PHE A 86 -8.93 -9.28 5.50
N ALA A 87 -8.65 -10.39 6.21
CA ALA A 87 -9.07 -10.55 7.62
C ALA A 87 -8.39 -9.54 8.56
N ARG A 88 -7.39 -8.80 8.08
CA ARG A 88 -6.67 -7.75 8.80
C ARG A 88 -7.04 -6.35 8.34
N GLY A 89 -8.10 -6.20 7.54
CA GLY A 89 -8.62 -4.92 7.09
C GLY A 89 -7.96 -4.35 5.83
N VAL A 90 -7.16 -5.13 5.11
CA VAL A 90 -6.75 -4.77 3.76
C VAL A 90 -7.92 -5.04 2.82
N GLU A 91 -8.33 -4.07 2.02
CA GLU A 91 -9.44 -4.22 1.07
C GLU A 91 -8.96 -4.60 -0.33
N ALA A 92 -7.74 -4.18 -0.69
CA ALA A 92 -7.12 -4.59 -1.94
C ALA A 92 -5.60 -4.78 -1.79
N ILE A 93 -5.05 -5.70 -2.55
CA ILE A 93 -3.62 -5.97 -2.64
C ILE A 93 -3.20 -5.77 -4.09
N ALA A 94 -2.43 -4.72 -4.36
CA ALA A 94 -1.88 -4.42 -5.68
C ALA A 94 -0.39 -4.81 -5.69
N GLY A 95 -0.11 -6.00 -6.14
CA GLY A 95 1.22 -6.60 -6.07
C GLY A 95 1.66 -7.25 -7.38
N SER A 96 2.60 -8.16 -7.29
CA SER A 96 3.10 -8.90 -8.45
C SER A 96 3.15 -10.41 -8.17
N ILE A 97 2.93 -11.18 -9.22
CA ILE A 97 3.13 -12.62 -9.25
C ILE A 97 4.26 -12.99 -10.21
N VAL A 98 4.94 -14.08 -9.91
CA VAL A 98 5.99 -14.61 -10.79
C VAL A 98 5.33 -15.33 -11.97
N ALA A 99 5.44 -14.75 -13.16
CA ALA A 99 4.90 -15.32 -14.40
C ALA A 99 5.91 -16.28 -15.05
N ASP A 100 7.22 -15.96 -14.97
CA ASP A 100 8.31 -16.80 -15.44
C ASP A 100 9.35 -16.99 -14.31
N PRO A 101 9.35 -18.16 -13.64
CA PRO A 101 10.28 -18.44 -12.56
C PRO A 101 11.76 -18.45 -12.98
N GLU A 102 12.08 -18.93 -14.18
CA GLU A 102 13.47 -19.02 -14.64
C GLU A 102 14.02 -17.63 -14.97
N ALA A 103 13.28 -16.81 -15.70
CA ALA A 103 13.66 -15.43 -15.98
C ALA A 103 13.77 -14.62 -14.68
N THR A 104 12.87 -14.84 -13.71
CA THR A 104 12.92 -14.18 -12.41
C THR A 104 14.18 -14.58 -11.65
N ARG A 105 14.51 -15.88 -11.56
CA ARG A 105 15.74 -16.35 -10.91
C ARG A 105 17.00 -15.77 -11.57
N PHE A 106 17.02 -15.74 -12.89
CA PHE A 106 18.14 -15.17 -13.64
C PHE A 106 18.30 -13.67 -13.32
N ALA A 107 17.21 -12.91 -13.36
CA ALA A 107 17.21 -11.48 -13.05
C ALA A 107 17.73 -11.21 -11.63
N VAL A 108 17.27 -11.97 -10.62
CA VAL A 108 17.74 -11.84 -9.24
C VAL A 108 19.24 -12.16 -9.13
N LYS A 109 19.68 -13.28 -9.72
CA LYS A 109 21.11 -13.68 -9.68
C LYS A 109 22.03 -12.69 -10.39
N SER A 110 21.52 -12.01 -11.42
CA SER A 110 22.27 -11.01 -12.18
C SER A 110 22.28 -9.62 -11.52
N GLY A 111 21.64 -9.45 -10.35
CA GLY A 111 21.53 -8.18 -9.67
C GLY A 111 20.69 -7.14 -10.44
N ALA A 112 19.75 -7.59 -11.27
CA ALA A 112 18.88 -6.70 -12.04
C ALA A 112 18.05 -5.85 -11.09
N GLY A 113 18.26 -4.53 -11.09
CA GLY A 113 17.55 -3.58 -10.23
C GLY A 113 16.09 -3.35 -10.62
N LYS A 114 15.68 -3.85 -11.79
CA LYS A 114 14.30 -3.81 -12.29
C LYS A 114 13.87 -5.21 -12.69
N LEU A 115 13.16 -5.89 -11.82
CA LEU A 115 12.52 -7.18 -12.07
C LEU A 115 11.22 -7.06 -12.89
N PHE A 116 10.99 -5.87 -13.44
CA PHE A 116 9.76 -5.53 -14.16
C PHE A 116 9.96 -5.82 -15.66
N GLY A 117 9.42 -6.90 -16.07
CA GLY A 117 9.34 -7.34 -17.46
C GLY A 117 8.31 -8.43 -17.52
N SER A 118 8.37 -9.28 -18.52
CA SER A 118 7.50 -10.45 -18.66
C SER A 118 7.66 -11.50 -17.55
N ALA A 119 8.75 -11.40 -16.75
CA ALA A 119 9.01 -12.32 -15.64
C ALA A 119 8.08 -12.11 -14.44
N LEU A 120 7.60 -10.88 -14.23
CA LEU A 120 6.62 -10.54 -13.21
C LEU A 120 5.37 -9.94 -13.85
N GLN A 121 4.21 -10.35 -13.38
CA GLN A 121 2.93 -9.78 -13.76
C GLN A 121 2.33 -9.00 -12.60
N MET A 122 2.00 -7.73 -12.84
CA MET A 122 1.25 -6.94 -11.87
C MET A 122 -0.21 -7.40 -11.83
N CYS A 123 -0.75 -7.53 -10.63
CA CYS A 123 -2.13 -7.95 -10.42
C CYS A 123 -2.72 -7.26 -9.19
N VAL A 124 -4.05 -7.20 -9.15
CA VAL A 124 -4.81 -6.72 -8.01
C VAL A 124 -5.69 -7.86 -7.51
N LEU A 125 -5.70 -8.07 -6.22
CA LEU A 125 -6.59 -8.97 -5.52
C LEU A 125 -7.46 -8.13 -4.57
N GLU A 126 -8.77 -8.20 -4.72
CA GLU A 126 -9.73 -7.45 -3.91
C GLU A 126 -10.41 -8.37 -2.89
N ALA A 127 -10.78 -7.81 -1.75
CA ALA A 127 -11.57 -8.53 -0.77
C ALA A 127 -12.95 -8.87 -1.35
N PRO A 128 -13.52 -10.04 -1.06
CA PRO A 128 -14.81 -10.48 -1.61
C PRO A 128 -15.96 -9.47 -1.39
N ASP A 129 -15.92 -8.71 -0.31
CA ASP A 129 -16.96 -7.76 0.09
C ASP A 129 -16.58 -6.28 -0.12
N ALA A 130 -15.45 -5.99 -0.78
CA ALA A 130 -14.93 -4.63 -0.96
C ALA A 130 -15.93 -3.68 -1.67
N HIS A 131 -16.80 -4.22 -2.52
CA HIS A 131 -17.80 -3.44 -3.27
C HIS A 131 -19.14 -3.25 -2.54
N THR A 132 -19.39 -3.95 -1.44
CA THR A 132 -20.72 -3.98 -0.80
C THR A 132 -20.86 -2.94 0.32
N THR A 133 -19.77 -2.38 0.86
CA THR A 133 -19.80 -1.64 2.13
C THR A 133 -19.75 -0.11 2.00
N ARG A 134 -19.72 0.48 0.78
CA ARG A 134 -19.65 1.95 0.64
C ARG A 134 -20.72 2.56 -0.24
N LYS A 135 -21.91 2.75 0.33
CA LYS A 135 -22.68 3.96 0.05
C LYS A 135 -22.16 5.06 0.97
N ARG A 136 -21.09 5.76 0.57
CA ARG A 136 -20.88 7.11 1.11
C ARG A 136 -21.96 7.99 0.50
N THR A 137 -22.82 8.51 1.35
CA THR A 137 -23.66 9.66 1.06
C THR A 137 -22.76 10.81 0.61
N ALA A 138 -22.58 10.94 -0.70
CA ALA A 138 -22.23 12.21 -1.32
C ALA A 138 -23.54 13.01 -1.30
N GLY A 139 -23.61 14.02 -0.47
CA GLY A 139 -24.76 14.90 -0.47
C GLY A 139 -24.84 15.69 0.80
N GLU A 140 -24.91 16.95 0.57
CA GLU A 140 -25.37 18.04 1.41
C GLU A 140 -24.27 18.86 2.10
N ALA A 141 -23.79 19.83 1.34
CA ALA A 141 -23.84 21.26 1.70
C ALA A 141 -23.66 22.11 0.46
#